data_7c92b84667f7f661e38902acff5bc957
#
_entry.id   7c92b84667f7f661e38902acff5bc957
#
_cell.length_a   1.000
_cell.length_b   1.000
_cell.length_c   1.000
_cell.angle_alpha   90.00
_cell.angle_beta   90.00
_cell.angle_gamma   90.00
#
_symmetry.space_group_name_H-M   'P 1'
#
loop_
_entity.id
_entity.type
_entity.pdbx_description
1 polymer ?
#
loop_
_entity_poly.entity_id
_entity_poly.type
_entity_poly.pdbx_seq_one_letter_code
_entity_poly.pdbx_strand_id
1 'polypeptide(L)'
;MAKMLSPNTTIWWVAADGITNTDDLFKAATYTGGTAKAVDISCAIAAGMTLGATDSDTDDSRSICDSGNAKTPTIANYEASLTFFREEIAKGQKAAGNTTVYDKAFQLFKRGTLDGLKEGYLVQRIGFRQGTPVEAGQELSAFKVVPDNPKDVLGDGDKPIQFEVPFLPQGFMQLNKAVTA
;
A
#
# COMPACT_ATOMS: atom_id res chain seq x y z
N MET A 1 -10.76 -26.70 -8.52
CA MET A 1 -10.11 -25.57 -7.79
C MET A 1 -10.18 -24.34 -8.66
N ALA A 2 -10.76 -23.25 -8.16
CA ALA A 2 -10.76 -21.97 -8.85
C ALA A 2 -9.51 -21.17 -8.43
N LYS A 3 -8.82 -20.56 -9.40
CA LYS A 3 -7.70 -19.65 -9.15
C LYS A 3 -8.23 -18.22 -9.02
N MET A 4 -7.69 -17.45 -8.07
CA MET A 4 -7.94 -16.01 -8.03
C MET A 4 -7.29 -15.36 -9.25
N LEU A 5 -8.03 -14.47 -9.91
CA LEU A 5 -7.52 -13.70 -11.05
C LEU A 5 -7.10 -12.31 -10.57
N SER A 6 -5.94 -11.87 -11.05
CA SER A 6 -5.57 -10.46 -11.03
C SER A 6 -6.55 -9.69 -11.85
N PRO A 7 -7.36 -8.94 -11.76
CA PRO A 7 -7.57 -7.61 -11.28
C PRO A 7 -8.46 -7.52 -10.00
N ASN A 8 -8.64 -8.60 -9.28
CA ASN A 8 -9.42 -8.61 -8.05
C ASN A 8 -8.53 -8.25 -6.84
N THR A 9 -7.87 -7.10 -6.91
CA THR A 9 -7.07 -6.57 -5.81
C THR A 9 -7.50 -5.13 -5.55
N THR A 10 -7.75 -4.82 -4.29
CA THR A 10 -8.05 -3.46 -3.85
C THR A 10 -6.97 -2.99 -2.88
N ILE A 11 -6.49 -1.76 -3.07
CA ILE A 11 -5.47 -1.16 -2.22
C ILE A 11 -6.00 0.17 -1.69
N TRP A 12 -5.90 0.35 -0.39
CA TRP A 12 -6.24 1.58 0.31
C TRP A 12 -5.01 2.20 0.96
N TRP A 13 -5.01 3.50 1.00
CA TRP A 13 -4.17 4.28 1.88
C TRP A 13 -4.96 4.71 3.12
N VAL A 14 -4.41 4.44 4.29
CA VAL A 14 -4.97 4.87 5.58
C VAL A 14 -3.90 5.68 6.31
N ALA A 15 -4.15 6.95 6.54
CA ALA A 15 -3.22 7.81 7.27
C ALA A 15 -3.09 7.38 8.73
N ALA A 16 -1.87 7.38 9.27
CA ALA A 16 -1.61 6.87 10.63
C ALA A 16 -2.28 7.73 11.72
N ASP A 17 -2.42 9.03 11.49
CA ASP A 17 -3.10 9.96 12.41
C ASP A 17 -4.60 9.66 12.59
N GLY A 18 -5.20 8.95 11.62
CA GLY A 18 -6.58 8.46 11.70
C GLY A 18 -6.76 7.15 12.48
N ILE A 19 -5.68 6.47 12.85
CA ILE A 19 -5.71 5.13 13.45
C ILE A 19 -5.19 5.19 14.88
N THR A 20 -6.07 4.95 15.84
CA THR A 20 -5.70 4.94 17.26
C THR A 20 -5.15 3.57 17.69
N ASN A 21 -5.70 2.49 17.10
CA ASN A 21 -5.27 1.12 17.32
C ASN A 21 -5.12 0.42 15.97
N THR A 22 -4.05 -0.36 15.79
CA THR A 22 -3.83 -1.12 14.56
C THR A 22 -4.94 -2.13 14.25
N ASP A 23 -5.71 -2.58 15.24
CA ASP A 23 -6.89 -3.40 15.01
C ASP A 23 -8.01 -2.67 14.26
N ASP A 24 -8.03 -1.34 14.31
CA ASP A 24 -8.99 -0.53 13.55
C ASP A 24 -8.80 -0.68 12.03
N LEU A 25 -7.60 -1.04 11.58
CA LEU A 25 -7.32 -1.36 10.18
C LEU A 25 -8.12 -2.56 9.67
N PHE A 26 -8.61 -3.40 10.57
CA PHE A 26 -9.34 -4.63 10.25
C PHE A 26 -10.83 -4.53 10.63
N LYS A 27 -11.35 -3.32 10.76
CA LYS A 27 -12.77 -3.05 10.94
C LYS A 27 -13.42 -2.59 9.64
N ALA A 28 -14.58 -3.13 9.30
CA ALA A 28 -15.32 -2.74 8.11
C ALA A 28 -15.60 -1.22 8.07
N ALA A 29 -15.87 -0.60 9.23
CA ALA A 29 -16.14 0.83 9.36
C ALA A 29 -14.98 1.75 8.89
N THR A 30 -13.73 1.25 8.85
CA THR A 30 -12.58 2.01 8.36
C THR A 30 -12.66 2.27 6.86
N TYR A 31 -13.39 1.44 6.12
CA TYR A 31 -13.48 1.46 4.65
C TYR A 31 -14.83 1.92 4.12
N THR A 32 -15.84 1.97 4.97
CA THR A 32 -17.23 2.21 4.55
C THR A 32 -17.86 3.41 5.26
N GLY A 33 -18.80 4.06 4.59
CA GLY A 33 -19.58 5.15 5.15
C GLY A 33 -18.92 6.52 5.12
N GLY A 34 -19.61 7.52 5.64
CA GLY A 34 -19.17 8.93 5.64
C GLY A 34 -17.99 9.23 6.58
N THR A 35 -17.62 8.29 7.44
CA THR A 35 -16.48 8.37 8.37
C THR A 35 -15.30 7.49 7.93
N ALA A 36 -15.35 6.98 6.69
CA ALA A 36 -14.26 6.15 6.16
C ALA A 36 -12.92 6.89 6.24
N LYS A 37 -11.94 6.24 6.84
CA LYS A 37 -10.56 6.75 7.00
C LYS A 37 -9.65 6.32 5.85
N ALA A 38 -10.07 5.29 5.13
CA ALA A 38 -9.33 4.70 4.03
C ALA A 38 -9.63 5.42 2.71
N VAL A 39 -8.61 5.72 1.95
CA VAL A 39 -8.70 6.26 0.59
C VAL A 39 -8.38 5.14 -0.39
N ASP A 40 -9.34 4.77 -1.24
CA ASP A 40 -9.12 3.79 -2.31
C ASP A 40 -8.22 4.40 -3.39
N ILE A 41 -7.05 3.79 -3.60
CA ILE A 41 -6.06 4.21 -4.57
C ILE A 41 -5.90 3.20 -5.72
N SER A 42 -6.65 2.12 -5.71
CA SER A 42 -6.50 0.99 -6.64
C SER A 42 -6.50 1.39 -8.10
N CYS A 43 -7.47 2.21 -8.50
CA CYS A 43 -7.63 2.62 -9.90
C CYS A 43 -6.56 3.60 -10.39
N ALA A 44 -5.79 4.20 -9.48
CA ALA A 44 -4.69 5.07 -9.85
C ALA A 44 -3.39 4.30 -10.10
N ILE A 45 -3.29 3.05 -9.64
CA ILE A 45 -2.07 2.24 -9.70
C ILE A 45 -1.92 1.65 -11.10
N ALA A 46 -0.73 1.80 -11.68
CA ALA A 46 -0.32 1.11 -12.88
C ALA A 46 0.02 -0.36 -12.58
N ALA A 47 -0.06 -1.22 -13.59
CA ALA A 47 0.34 -2.62 -13.45
C ALA A 47 1.83 -2.74 -13.10
N GLY A 48 2.19 -3.76 -12.33
CA GLY A 48 3.59 -4.02 -11.96
C GLY A 48 3.98 -3.49 -10.58
N MET A 49 3.02 -3.29 -9.69
CA MET A 49 3.29 -2.90 -8.30
C MET A 49 4.02 -4.00 -7.52
N THR A 50 4.85 -3.57 -6.56
CA THR A 50 5.40 -4.43 -5.52
C THR A 50 4.78 -4.05 -4.18
N LEU A 51 4.13 -4.98 -3.52
CA LEU A 51 3.59 -4.83 -2.17
C LEU A 51 3.47 -6.22 -1.54
N GLY A 52 4.26 -6.51 -0.53
CA GLY A 52 4.22 -7.80 0.13
C GLY A 52 5.39 -8.06 1.06
N ALA A 53 5.30 -9.17 1.77
CA ALA A 53 6.39 -9.68 2.60
C ALA A 53 7.56 -10.11 1.72
N THR A 54 8.76 -9.88 2.22
CA THR A 54 10.02 -10.35 1.66
C THR A 54 10.70 -11.33 2.61
N ASP A 55 11.85 -11.86 2.21
CA ASP A 55 12.62 -12.77 3.08
C ASP A 55 12.95 -12.10 4.41
N SER A 56 12.76 -12.84 5.48
CA SER A 56 13.10 -12.38 6.84
C SER A 56 14.62 -12.35 7.04
N ASP A 57 15.09 -11.44 7.86
CA ASP A 57 16.43 -11.53 8.39
C ASP A 57 16.57 -12.82 9.22
N THR A 58 17.72 -13.46 9.12
CA THR A 58 17.96 -14.73 9.80
C THR A 58 19.20 -14.66 10.70
N ASP A 59 19.09 -15.26 11.86
CA ASP A 59 20.25 -15.57 12.71
C ASP A 59 20.73 -16.99 12.39
N ASP A 60 21.99 -17.12 12.00
CA ASP A 60 22.69 -18.37 11.73
C ASP A 60 23.80 -18.66 12.75
N SER A 61 23.81 -17.97 13.90
CA SER A 61 24.74 -18.18 14.97
C SER A 61 24.67 -19.62 15.47
N ARG A 62 25.82 -20.28 15.49
CA ARG A 62 25.93 -21.69 15.91
C ARG A 62 26.72 -21.82 17.17
N SER A 63 26.27 -22.72 18.05
CA SER A 63 27.06 -23.24 19.13
C SER A 63 28.04 -24.31 18.60
N ILE A 64 29.17 -24.47 19.28
CA ILE A 64 30.15 -25.52 18.98
C ILE A 64 29.55 -26.94 19.10
N CYS A 65 28.44 -27.06 19.81
CA CYS A 65 27.72 -28.33 20.04
C CYS A 65 26.58 -28.57 19.01
N ASP A 66 26.33 -27.65 18.10
CA ASP A 66 25.26 -27.82 17.12
C ASP A 66 25.71 -28.74 15.98
N SER A 67 24.91 -29.77 15.72
CA SER A 67 25.20 -30.79 14.71
C SER A 67 24.65 -30.45 13.31
N GLY A 68 23.99 -29.30 13.13
CA GLY A 68 23.37 -28.91 11.87
C GLY A 68 23.29 -27.40 11.65
N ASN A 69 22.94 -27.00 10.44
CA ASN A 69 22.66 -25.61 10.09
C ASN A 69 21.18 -25.31 10.37
N ALA A 70 20.90 -24.60 11.47
CA ALA A 70 19.56 -24.02 11.70
C ALA A 70 19.65 -22.51 11.45
N LYS A 71 18.70 -21.99 10.65
CA LYS A 71 18.49 -20.55 10.49
C LYS A 71 17.18 -20.17 11.17
N THR A 72 17.26 -19.22 12.09
CA THR A 72 16.09 -18.74 12.81
C THR A 72 15.69 -17.38 12.24
N PRO A 73 14.45 -17.20 11.71
CA PRO A 73 13.99 -15.89 11.27
C PRO A 73 13.90 -14.94 12.47
N THR A 74 14.47 -13.74 12.34
CA THR A 74 14.52 -12.75 13.42
C THR A 74 13.57 -11.60 13.18
N ILE A 75 13.61 -10.98 11.99
CA ILE A 75 12.79 -9.82 11.62
C ILE A 75 12.04 -10.13 10.33
N ALA A 76 10.73 -9.93 10.35
CA ALA A 76 9.91 -10.03 9.16
C ALA A 76 10.03 -8.74 8.35
N ASN A 77 10.43 -8.88 7.09
CA ASN A 77 10.62 -7.77 6.16
C ASN A 77 9.47 -7.69 5.16
N TYR A 78 9.25 -6.51 4.61
CA TYR A 78 8.31 -6.26 3.51
C TYR A 78 8.83 -5.13 2.65
N GLU A 79 8.37 -5.11 1.41
CA GLU A 79 8.65 -4.03 0.48
C GLU A 79 7.37 -3.49 -0.13
N ALA A 80 7.40 -2.22 -0.49
CA ALA A 80 6.30 -1.57 -1.18
C ALA A 80 6.83 -0.52 -2.16
N SER A 81 6.45 -0.65 -3.42
CA SER A 81 6.66 0.34 -4.47
C SER A 81 5.45 0.34 -5.38
N LEU A 82 4.85 1.50 -5.54
CA LEU A 82 3.64 1.66 -6.35
C LEU A 82 3.90 2.70 -7.43
N THR A 83 3.53 2.37 -8.66
CA THR A 83 3.53 3.30 -9.79
C THR A 83 2.11 3.75 -10.06
N PHE A 84 1.91 5.04 -10.16
CA PHE A 84 0.61 5.66 -10.36
C PHE A 84 0.55 6.40 -11.69
N PHE A 85 -0.63 6.43 -12.30
CA PHE A 85 -0.87 7.30 -13.44
C PHE A 85 -0.99 8.76 -13.00
N ARG A 86 -0.46 9.66 -13.84
CA ARG A 86 -0.71 11.10 -13.69
C ARG A 86 -1.98 11.48 -14.42
N GLU A 87 -2.72 12.43 -13.85
CA GLU A 87 -3.83 13.04 -14.54
C GLU A 87 -3.33 13.91 -15.70
N GLU A 88 -4.07 13.88 -16.81
CA GLU A 88 -3.85 14.81 -17.91
C GLU A 88 -4.11 16.23 -17.45
N ILE A 89 -3.10 17.09 -17.57
CA ILE A 89 -3.20 18.50 -17.21
C ILE A 89 -3.22 19.31 -18.50
N ALA A 90 -4.38 19.87 -18.83
CA ALA A 90 -4.51 20.70 -20.01
C ALA A 90 -3.53 21.89 -19.96
N LYS A 91 -2.71 22.05 -21.03
CA LYS A 91 -1.78 23.19 -21.21
C LYS A 91 -0.76 23.38 -20.07
N GLY A 92 -0.36 22.32 -19.39
CA GLY A 92 0.64 22.40 -18.30
C GLY A 92 0.12 23.12 -17.04
N GLN A 93 -1.18 23.29 -16.88
CA GLN A 93 -1.76 23.88 -15.69
C GLN A 93 -1.67 22.92 -14.52
N LYS A 94 -1.59 23.48 -13.30
CA LYS A 94 -1.63 22.69 -12.09
C LYS A 94 -3.01 22.04 -11.95
N ALA A 95 -3.05 20.73 -11.66
CA ALA A 95 -4.29 20.03 -11.38
C ALA A 95 -5.09 20.73 -10.27
N ALA A 96 -6.41 20.79 -10.43
CA ALA A 96 -7.29 21.53 -9.52
C ALA A 96 -7.40 20.96 -8.10
N GLY A 97 -6.84 19.79 -7.88
CA GLY A 97 -6.76 19.09 -6.60
C GLY A 97 -7.99 18.24 -6.30
N ASN A 98 -7.77 16.94 -6.08
CA ASN A 98 -8.78 15.96 -5.62
C ASN A 98 -10.00 15.74 -6.52
N THR A 99 -9.91 16.01 -7.81
CA THR A 99 -11.04 15.85 -8.75
C THR A 99 -11.14 14.42 -9.28
N THR A 100 -10.02 13.77 -9.56
CA THR A 100 -9.97 12.39 -10.07
C THR A 100 -9.23 11.47 -9.11
N VAL A 101 -9.32 10.16 -9.33
CA VAL A 101 -8.55 9.16 -8.56
C VAL A 101 -7.06 9.35 -8.74
N TYR A 102 -6.61 9.75 -9.93
CA TYR A 102 -5.19 10.01 -10.23
C TYR A 102 -4.66 11.23 -9.50
N ASP A 103 -5.41 12.33 -9.50
CA ASP A 103 -5.03 13.54 -8.78
C ASP A 103 -5.05 13.32 -7.27
N LYS A 104 -6.05 12.60 -6.75
CA LYS A 104 -6.08 12.21 -5.33
C LYS A 104 -4.84 11.45 -4.91
N ALA A 105 -4.44 10.42 -5.67
CA ALA A 105 -3.22 9.66 -5.39
C ALA A 105 -1.97 10.56 -5.43
N PHE A 106 -1.87 11.45 -6.42
CA PHE A 106 -0.76 12.39 -6.51
C PHE A 106 -0.73 13.36 -5.31
N GLN A 107 -1.88 13.92 -4.91
CA GLN A 107 -1.93 14.83 -3.75
C GLN A 107 -1.58 14.13 -2.43
N LEU A 108 -1.89 12.83 -2.30
CA LEU A 108 -1.53 12.05 -1.12
C LEU A 108 -0.03 11.84 -1.00
N PHE A 109 0.66 11.58 -2.11
CA PHE A 109 2.04 11.12 -2.10
C PHE A 109 3.05 12.14 -2.64
N LYS A 110 2.60 13.27 -3.21
CA LYS A 110 3.52 14.35 -3.58
C LYS A 110 4.24 14.85 -2.34
N ARG A 111 5.55 14.94 -2.42
CA ARG A 111 6.38 15.48 -1.37
C ARG A 111 6.70 16.94 -1.69
N GLY A 112 6.18 17.87 -0.88
CA GLY A 112 6.47 19.29 -1.06
C GLY A 112 7.66 19.77 -0.22
N THR A 113 7.78 19.26 1.03
CA THR A 113 8.82 19.59 2.00
C THR A 113 9.09 18.39 2.91
N LEU A 114 10.24 18.40 3.59
CA LEU A 114 10.59 17.36 4.57
C LEU A 114 9.61 17.28 5.75
N ASP A 115 8.94 18.39 6.07
CA ASP A 115 7.96 18.46 7.16
C ASP A 115 6.62 17.77 6.85
N GLY A 116 6.46 17.28 5.63
CA GLY A 116 5.23 16.64 5.14
C GLY A 116 5.26 15.11 5.11
N LEU A 117 6.19 14.44 5.82
CA LEU A 117 6.21 12.99 5.92
C LEU A 117 4.97 12.48 6.65
N LYS A 118 4.06 11.88 5.90
CA LYS A 118 2.85 11.28 6.46
C LYS A 118 3.06 9.78 6.57
N GLU A 119 3.20 9.30 7.79
CA GLU A 119 3.09 7.87 8.04
C GLU A 119 1.67 7.39 7.72
N GLY A 120 1.57 6.16 7.22
CA GLY A 120 0.29 5.55 6.96
C GLY A 120 0.40 4.04 6.77
N TYR A 121 -0.69 3.48 6.35
CA TYR A 121 -0.81 2.07 6.08
C TYR A 121 -1.25 1.85 4.64
N LEU A 122 -0.56 0.99 3.93
CA LEU A 122 -1.05 0.37 2.72
C LEU A 122 -1.83 -0.89 3.12
N VAL A 123 -3.11 -0.91 2.80
CA VAL A 123 -3.96 -2.06 3.11
C VAL A 123 -4.39 -2.71 1.81
N GLN A 124 -4.14 -4.01 1.69
CA GLN A 124 -4.43 -4.81 0.51
C GLN A 124 -5.54 -5.82 0.80
N ARG A 125 -6.48 -5.94 -0.12
CA ARG A 125 -7.48 -7.01 -0.18
C ARG A 125 -7.38 -7.73 -1.51
N ILE A 126 -7.28 -9.05 -1.49
CA ILE A 126 -7.21 -9.91 -2.67
C ILE A 126 -8.52 -10.68 -2.82
N GLY A 127 -8.97 -10.91 -4.05
CA GLY A 127 -10.15 -11.72 -4.36
C GLY A 127 -11.43 -10.95 -4.61
N PHE A 128 -11.44 -9.62 -4.40
CA PHE A 128 -12.61 -8.77 -4.59
C PHE A 128 -12.31 -7.62 -5.54
N ARG A 129 -13.28 -7.29 -6.38
CA ARG A 129 -13.19 -6.13 -7.27
C ARG A 129 -13.18 -4.83 -6.46
N GLN A 130 -12.50 -3.84 -6.99
CA GLN A 130 -12.58 -2.46 -6.52
C GLN A 130 -14.05 -2.01 -6.48
N GLY A 131 -14.42 -1.27 -5.42
CA GLY A 131 -15.80 -0.83 -5.18
C GLY A 131 -16.70 -1.85 -4.47
N THR A 132 -16.28 -3.12 -4.31
CA THR A 132 -16.99 -4.08 -3.45
C THR A 132 -16.84 -3.66 -1.99
N PRO A 133 -17.93 -3.53 -1.21
CA PRO A 133 -17.84 -3.18 0.21
C PRO A 133 -16.94 -4.13 1.00
N VAL A 134 -16.28 -3.58 2.02
CA VAL A 134 -15.54 -4.40 2.98
C VAL A 134 -16.50 -4.92 4.03
N GLU A 135 -16.53 -6.22 4.23
CA GLU A 135 -17.44 -6.91 5.14
C GLU A 135 -16.67 -7.81 6.10
N ALA A 136 -17.29 -8.11 7.24
CA ALA A 136 -16.72 -9.02 8.22
C ALA A 136 -16.44 -10.41 7.62
N GLY A 137 -15.30 -11.00 7.99
CA GLY A 137 -14.84 -12.29 7.49
C GLY A 137 -13.98 -12.24 6.22
N GLN A 138 -13.89 -11.09 5.55
CA GLN A 138 -12.91 -10.89 4.47
C GLN A 138 -11.50 -10.75 5.04
N GLU A 139 -10.48 -11.06 4.25
CA GLU A 139 -9.09 -10.97 4.68
C GLU A 139 -8.43 -9.70 4.13
N LEU A 140 -7.69 -9.02 5.00
CA LEU A 140 -6.87 -7.85 4.67
C LEU A 140 -5.43 -8.08 5.11
N SER A 141 -4.50 -7.54 4.33
CA SER A 141 -3.09 -7.41 4.70
C SER A 141 -2.74 -5.94 4.85
N ALA A 142 -2.06 -5.56 5.92
CA ALA A 142 -1.72 -4.18 6.22
C ALA A 142 -0.22 -4.03 6.46
N PHE A 143 0.36 -2.96 5.89
CA PHE A 143 1.78 -2.64 5.93
C PHE A 143 1.95 -1.18 6.35
N LYS A 144 2.65 -0.92 7.45
CA LYS A 144 2.96 0.43 7.90
C LYS A 144 4.12 0.99 7.09
N VAL A 145 3.94 2.15 6.47
CA VAL A 145 4.91 2.73 5.54
C VAL A 145 4.97 4.25 5.65
N VAL A 146 6.10 4.79 5.21
CA VAL A 146 6.26 6.21 4.91
C VAL A 146 6.54 6.34 3.42
N PRO A 147 5.76 7.13 2.66
CA PRO A 147 6.07 7.40 1.26
C PRO A 147 7.41 8.15 1.15
N ASP A 148 8.28 7.69 0.28
CA ASP A 148 9.51 8.41 -0.07
C ASP A 148 9.28 9.36 -1.25
N ASN A 149 10.33 9.95 -1.79
CA ASN A 149 10.24 10.91 -2.89
C ASN A 149 9.64 10.26 -4.13
N PRO A 150 8.54 10.81 -4.67
CA PRO A 150 8.00 10.35 -5.92
C PRO A 150 8.98 10.65 -7.07
N LYS A 151 9.10 9.71 -8.00
CA LYS A 151 9.90 9.83 -9.21
C LYS A 151 8.98 9.87 -10.41
N ASP A 152 9.09 10.90 -11.24
CA ASP A 152 8.34 10.95 -12.49
C ASP A 152 8.90 9.92 -13.48
N VAL A 153 8.01 9.11 -14.02
CA VAL A 153 8.29 8.14 -15.08
C VAL A 153 7.70 8.69 -16.38
N LEU A 154 8.56 9.27 -17.19
CA LEU A 154 8.18 9.82 -18.49
C LEU A 154 8.10 8.67 -19.49
N GLY A 155 6.93 8.49 -20.09
CA GLY A 155 6.75 7.50 -21.15
C GLY A 155 7.31 7.98 -22.49
N ASP A 156 7.62 7.04 -23.39
CA ASP A 156 7.96 7.32 -24.76
C ASP A 156 6.68 7.66 -25.56
N GLY A 157 6.54 8.92 -25.96
CA GLY A 157 5.52 9.40 -26.89
C GLY A 157 4.07 9.10 -26.54
N ASP A 158 3.61 7.89 -26.82
CA ASP A 158 2.19 7.49 -26.67
C ASP A 158 1.84 6.88 -25.31
N LYS A 159 2.80 6.79 -24.38
CA LYS A 159 2.53 6.21 -23.05
C LYS A 159 2.09 7.28 -22.05
N PRO A 160 1.12 6.97 -21.19
CA PRO A 160 0.71 7.87 -20.10
C PRO A 160 1.89 8.19 -19.18
N ILE A 161 1.99 9.45 -18.76
CA ILE A 161 2.94 9.87 -17.74
C ILE A 161 2.55 9.20 -16.42
N GLN A 162 3.54 8.71 -15.71
CA GLN A 162 3.39 8.01 -14.43
C GLN A 162 4.32 8.63 -13.38
N PHE A 163 4.08 8.31 -12.12
CA PHE A 163 5.02 8.56 -11.04
C PHE A 163 5.14 7.33 -10.15
N GLU A 164 6.35 6.99 -9.81
CA GLU A 164 6.67 5.90 -8.90
C GLU A 164 6.89 6.45 -7.50
N VAL A 165 6.29 5.79 -6.50
CA VAL A 165 6.47 6.10 -5.09
C VAL A 165 7.04 4.87 -4.41
N PRO A 166 8.31 4.88 -4.00
CA PRO A 166 8.83 3.89 -3.06
C PRO A 166 8.29 4.19 -1.66
N PHE A 167 7.98 3.15 -0.93
CA PHE A 167 7.49 3.26 0.45
C PHE A 167 8.49 2.61 1.39
N LEU A 168 8.87 3.35 2.42
CA LEU A 168 9.82 2.90 3.43
C LEU A 168 9.09 2.13 4.54
N PRO A 169 9.44 0.87 4.79
CA PRO A 169 8.85 0.05 5.85
C PRO A 169 9.01 0.68 7.23
N GLN A 170 7.97 0.59 8.08
CA GLN A 170 7.93 1.14 9.44
C GLN A 170 7.65 0.07 10.50
N GLY A 171 8.15 -1.15 10.28
CA GLY A 171 8.18 -2.22 11.29
C GLY A 171 6.83 -2.85 11.67
N PHE A 172 5.74 -2.54 10.98
CA PHE A 172 4.45 -3.21 11.18
C PHE A 172 3.98 -3.85 9.88
N MET A 173 3.73 -5.15 9.95
CA MET A 173 3.10 -5.93 8.91
C MET A 173 2.12 -6.93 9.52
N GLN A 174 0.93 -7.00 8.99
CA GLN A 174 -0.07 -8.00 9.35
C GLN A 174 -0.66 -8.60 8.08
N LEU A 175 -0.52 -9.89 7.90
CA LEU A 175 -0.98 -10.58 6.70
C LEU A 175 -2.29 -11.33 6.96
N ASN A 176 -3.21 -11.29 5.97
CA ASN A 176 -4.43 -12.11 5.90
C ASN A 176 -5.25 -12.13 7.20
N LYS A 177 -5.37 -10.98 7.87
CA LYS A 177 -6.20 -10.84 9.06
C LYS A 177 -7.65 -10.65 8.68
N ALA A 178 -8.55 -11.38 9.36
CA ALA A 178 -9.98 -11.29 9.13
C ALA A 178 -10.54 -9.93 9.57
N VAL A 179 -11.42 -9.38 8.74
CA VAL A 179 -12.17 -8.15 9.04
C VAL A 179 -13.20 -8.44 10.11
N THR A 180 -13.30 -7.55 11.06
CA THR A 180 -14.37 -7.53 12.09
C THR A 180 -15.44 -6.51 11.73
N ALA A 181 -16.60 -6.63 12.35
CA ALA A 181 -17.73 -5.71 12.17
C ALA A 181 -17.40 -4.30 12.68
#